data_e69e2e889385c850a48101d115ba23d5
#
_entry.id   e69e2e889385c850a48101d115ba23d5
#
_cell.length_a   1.000
_cell.length_b   1.000
_cell.length_c   1.000
_cell.angle_alpha   90.00
_cell.angle_beta   90.00
_cell.angle_gamma   90.00
#
_symmetry.space_group_name_H-M   'P 1'
#
loop_
_entity.id
_entity.type
_entity.pdbx_description
1 polymer ?
#
loop_
_entity_poly.entity_id
_entity_poly.type
_entity_poly.pdbx_seq_one_letter_code
_entity_poly.pdbx_strand_id
1 'polypeptide(L)'
;MLSLRKMCQPILTISGLAERVRQITGLTTDGGTLFQTAFSKNDPYIFFNGLQTDTEKSEFTGLKELLEAIFHLVRNPAAHTLKVNWKVDEAKALDILTLISFSHKYLDQCHKMPGKP
;
A
#
# COMPACT_ATOMS: atom_id res chain seq x y z
N MET A 1 -25.10 0.04 10.55
CA MET A 1 -24.33 1.24 10.89
C MET A 1 -22.91 0.86 11.26
N LEU A 2 -21.92 1.57 10.70
CA LEU A 2 -20.52 1.31 11.01
C LEU A 2 -20.21 1.81 12.41
N SER A 3 -19.51 1.00 13.19
CA SER A 3 -18.98 1.44 14.49
C SER A 3 -17.81 2.39 14.26
N LEU A 4 -17.48 3.18 15.28
CA LEU A 4 -16.32 4.07 15.21
C LEU A 4 -15.05 3.28 14.90
N ARG A 5 -14.93 2.09 15.46
CA ARG A 5 -13.80 1.19 15.21
C ARG A 5 -13.69 0.83 13.73
N LYS A 6 -14.82 0.52 13.07
CA LYS A 6 -14.83 0.20 11.64
C LYS A 6 -14.51 1.42 10.79
N MET A 7 -14.94 2.60 11.20
CA MET A 7 -14.63 3.83 10.48
C MET A 7 -13.14 4.16 10.49
N CYS A 8 -12.39 3.72 11.50
CA CYS A 8 -10.95 3.91 11.57
C CYS A 8 -10.17 2.80 10.85
N GLN A 9 -10.85 1.74 10.42
CA GLN A 9 -10.23 0.57 9.83
C GLN A 9 -9.44 0.86 8.55
N PRO A 10 -9.87 1.76 7.64
CA PRO A 10 -9.06 2.08 6.46
C PRO A 10 -7.66 2.56 6.82
N ILE A 11 -7.53 3.37 7.88
CA ILE A 11 -6.22 3.86 8.33
C ILE A 11 -5.36 2.71 8.82
N LEU A 12 -5.93 1.83 9.66
CA LEU A 12 -5.22 0.67 10.21
C LEU A 12 -4.81 -0.29 9.09
N THR A 13 -5.68 -0.50 8.10
CA THR A 13 -5.42 -1.42 7.01
C THR A 13 -4.36 -0.90 6.06
N ILE A 14 -4.32 0.41 5.80
CA ILE A 14 -3.24 0.98 4.98
C ILE A 14 -1.90 0.90 5.72
N SER A 15 -1.91 1.06 7.04
CA SER A 15 -0.72 0.83 7.85
C SER A 15 -0.29 -0.63 7.76
N GLY A 16 -1.24 -1.56 7.67
CA GLY A 16 -0.98 -2.98 7.47
C GLY A 16 -0.31 -3.27 6.13
N LEU A 17 -0.68 -2.56 5.07
CA LEU A 17 -0.02 -2.70 3.77
C LEU A 17 1.46 -2.30 3.88
N ALA A 18 1.73 -1.16 4.49
CA ALA A 18 3.10 -0.68 4.68
C ALA A 18 3.90 -1.69 5.53
N GLU A 19 3.29 -2.20 6.59
CA GLU A 19 3.95 -3.19 7.45
C GLU A 19 4.28 -4.47 6.69
N ARG A 20 3.38 -4.95 5.83
CA ARG A 20 3.66 -6.14 5.02
C ARG A 20 4.83 -5.90 4.08
N VAL A 21 4.89 -4.73 3.44
CA VAL A 21 6.01 -4.41 2.55
C VAL A 21 7.32 -4.39 3.34
N ARG A 22 7.32 -3.81 4.54
CA ARG A 22 8.51 -3.82 5.40
C ARG A 22 8.91 -5.25 5.78
N GLN A 23 7.94 -6.10 6.10
CA GLN A 23 8.22 -7.50 6.45
C GLN A 23 8.81 -8.27 5.29
N ILE A 24 8.30 -8.06 4.08
CA ILE A 24 8.80 -8.76 2.90
C ILE A 24 10.20 -8.27 2.52
N THR A 25 10.42 -6.96 2.58
CA THR A 25 11.65 -6.34 2.07
C THR A 25 12.76 -6.19 3.10
N GLY A 26 12.40 -6.11 4.38
CA GLY A 26 13.35 -5.78 5.44
C GLY A 26 13.63 -4.29 5.57
N LEU A 27 12.99 -3.46 4.77
CA LEU A 27 13.13 -2.02 4.86
C LEU A 27 12.49 -1.48 6.15
N THR A 28 12.98 -0.34 6.62
CA THR A 28 12.49 0.28 7.85
C THR A 28 11.82 1.63 7.61
N THR A 29 11.86 2.12 6.38
CA THR A 29 11.23 3.38 6.01
C THR A 29 9.71 3.28 6.04
N ASP A 30 9.03 4.41 5.89
CA ASP A 30 7.58 4.47 5.92
C ASP A 30 7.08 5.34 4.77
N GLY A 31 5.78 5.25 4.52
CA GLY A 31 5.08 6.10 3.57
C GLY A 31 5.50 5.91 2.14
N GLY A 32 5.44 6.99 1.37
CA GLY A 32 5.79 6.98 -0.04
C GLY A 32 7.22 6.53 -0.29
N THR A 33 8.14 6.90 0.61
CA THR A 33 9.54 6.49 0.49
C THR A 33 9.68 4.97 0.55
N LEU A 34 8.93 4.30 1.42
CA LEU A 34 8.93 2.84 1.50
C LEU A 34 8.54 2.22 0.16
N PHE A 35 7.43 2.65 -0.41
CA PHE A 35 6.93 2.08 -1.66
C PHE A 35 7.85 2.40 -2.83
N GLN A 36 8.38 3.62 -2.89
CA GLN A 36 9.32 4.01 -3.95
C GLN A 36 10.59 3.18 -3.90
N THR A 37 11.10 2.89 -2.72
CA THR A 37 12.30 2.10 -2.56
C THR A 37 12.04 0.61 -2.83
N ALA A 38 10.97 0.07 -2.25
CA ALA A 38 10.62 -1.34 -2.40
C ALA A 38 10.36 -1.71 -3.86
N PHE A 39 9.66 -0.85 -4.59
CA PHE A 39 9.28 -1.07 -5.98
C PHE A 39 10.12 -0.22 -6.95
N SER A 40 11.37 0.00 -6.63
CA SER A 40 12.29 0.76 -7.48
C SER A 40 12.42 0.11 -8.85
N LYS A 41 12.42 0.94 -9.90
CA LYS A 41 12.53 0.46 -11.27
C LYS A 41 13.86 -0.22 -11.56
N ASN A 42 14.93 0.33 -11.00
CA ASN A 42 16.29 -0.12 -11.31
C ASN A 42 16.84 -1.13 -10.30
N ASP A 43 16.34 -1.08 -9.06
CA ASP A 43 16.90 -1.90 -7.98
C ASP A 43 15.78 -2.28 -6.99
N PRO A 44 14.80 -3.07 -7.44
CA PRO A 44 13.66 -3.39 -6.57
C PRO A 44 14.05 -4.34 -5.43
N TYR A 45 13.37 -4.20 -4.29
CA TYR A 45 13.53 -5.10 -3.15
C TYR A 45 12.47 -6.20 -3.13
N ILE A 46 11.46 -6.09 -4.01
CA ILE A 46 10.29 -6.96 -4.03
C ILE A 46 9.91 -7.22 -5.48
N PHE A 47 9.34 -8.39 -5.75
CA PHE A 47 8.84 -8.69 -7.10
C PHE A 47 7.64 -9.61 -7.02
N PHE A 48 6.80 -9.61 -8.06
CA PHE A 48 5.68 -10.54 -8.20
C PHE A 48 5.52 -11.02 -9.63
N ASN A 49 6.36 -10.54 -10.55
CA ASN A 49 6.40 -11.03 -11.94
C ASN A 49 7.86 -11.00 -12.40
N GLY A 50 8.09 -11.41 -13.64
CA GLY A 50 9.45 -11.54 -14.16
C GLY A 50 10.13 -10.24 -14.53
N LEU A 51 9.42 -9.13 -14.59
CA LEU A 51 9.94 -7.80 -14.95
C LEU A 51 10.69 -7.80 -16.29
N GLN A 52 10.26 -8.64 -17.22
CA GLN A 52 10.92 -8.77 -18.52
C GLN A 52 10.17 -8.03 -19.62
N THR A 53 8.84 -8.18 -19.67
CA THR A 53 8.02 -7.54 -20.69
C THR A 53 7.57 -6.17 -20.26
N ASP A 54 7.16 -5.35 -21.24
CA ASP A 54 6.61 -4.03 -20.95
C ASP A 54 5.33 -4.14 -20.11
N THR A 55 4.51 -5.15 -20.37
CA THR A 55 3.29 -5.40 -19.59
C THR A 55 3.63 -5.71 -18.14
N GLU A 56 4.63 -6.55 -17.91
CA GLU A 56 5.05 -6.90 -16.55
C GLU A 56 5.60 -5.68 -15.80
N LYS A 57 6.41 -4.87 -16.49
CA LYS A 57 6.96 -3.64 -15.90
C LYS A 57 5.86 -2.64 -15.58
N SER A 58 4.87 -2.52 -16.46
CA SER A 58 3.73 -1.61 -16.24
C SER A 58 2.89 -2.07 -15.06
N GLU A 59 2.65 -3.36 -14.92
CA GLU A 59 1.89 -3.91 -13.80
C GLU A 59 2.63 -3.65 -12.47
N PHE A 60 3.92 -3.85 -12.47
CA PHE A 60 4.77 -3.59 -11.30
C PHE A 60 4.72 -2.12 -10.88
N THR A 61 4.92 -1.22 -11.84
CA THR A 61 4.86 0.23 -11.60
C THR A 61 3.46 0.64 -11.16
N GLY A 62 2.43 0.04 -11.76
CA GLY A 62 1.04 0.32 -11.40
C GLY A 62 0.72 -0.02 -9.96
N LEU A 63 1.22 -1.15 -9.47
CA LEU A 63 1.02 -1.50 -8.06
C LEU A 63 1.72 -0.50 -7.14
N LYS A 64 2.95 -0.11 -7.48
CA LYS A 64 3.67 0.92 -6.71
C LYS A 64 2.85 2.20 -6.63
N GLU A 65 2.37 2.66 -7.77
CA GLU A 65 1.59 3.90 -7.85
C GLU A 65 0.27 3.80 -7.08
N LEU A 66 -0.39 2.64 -7.13
CA LEU A 66 -1.61 2.41 -6.39
C LEU A 66 -1.37 2.50 -4.88
N LEU A 67 -0.32 1.85 -4.38
CA LEU A 67 0.03 1.89 -2.97
C LEU A 67 0.35 3.30 -2.51
N GLU A 68 1.11 4.05 -3.30
CA GLU A 68 1.43 5.44 -3.00
C GLU A 68 0.17 6.30 -2.98
N ALA A 69 -0.73 6.10 -3.95
CA ALA A 69 -1.96 6.87 -4.05
C ALA A 69 -2.88 6.61 -2.85
N ILE A 70 -3.05 5.35 -2.47
CA ILE A 70 -3.88 5.00 -1.32
C ILE A 70 -3.28 5.63 -0.05
N PHE A 71 -1.98 5.55 0.10
CA PHE A 71 -1.30 6.11 1.26
C PHE A 71 -1.54 7.62 1.35
N HIS A 72 -1.34 8.34 0.26
CA HIS A 72 -1.52 9.78 0.24
C HIS A 72 -2.98 10.19 0.41
N LEU A 73 -3.89 9.44 -0.18
CA LEU A 73 -5.30 9.79 -0.15
C LEU A 73 -5.95 9.48 1.20
N VAL A 74 -5.55 8.38 1.83
CA VAL A 74 -6.21 7.89 3.05
C VAL A 74 -5.39 8.24 4.29
N ARG A 75 -4.15 7.79 4.35
CA ARG A 75 -3.34 7.90 5.56
C ARG A 75 -2.90 9.32 5.88
N ASN A 76 -2.43 10.05 4.86
CA ASN A 76 -1.91 11.40 5.09
C ASN A 76 -2.99 12.36 5.59
N PRO A 77 -4.16 12.46 4.94
CA PRO A 77 -5.22 13.32 5.47
C PRO A 77 -5.65 12.91 6.88
N ALA A 78 -5.77 11.62 7.13
CA ALA A 78 -6.20 11.13 8.44
C ALA A 78 -5.16 11.38 9.53
N ALA A 79 -3.86 11.40 9.17
CA ALA A 79 -2.80 11.66 10.11
C ALA A 79 -2.66 13.15 10.45
N HIS A 80 -2.95 14.02 9.49
CA HIS A 80 -2.77 15.47 9.66
C HIS A 80 -4.05 16.20 10.06
N THR A 81 -5.21 15.58 9.88
CA THR A 81 -6.50 16.15 10.23
C THR A 81 -7.03 15.41 11.45
N LEU A 82 -7.57 16.13 12.41
CA LEU A 82 -8.21 15.51 13.57
C LEU A 82 -9.29 14.56 13.06
N LYS A 83 -9.36 13.38 13.66
CA LYS A 83 -10.30 12.34 13.23
C LYS A 83 -11.75 12.83 13.23
N VAL A 84 -12.09 13.75 14.10
CA VAL A 84 -13.43 14.31 14.17
C VAL A 84 -13.78 15.16 12.93
N ASN A 85 -12.77 15.65 12.22
CA ASN A 85 -12.95 16.50 11.05
C ASN A 85 -12.77 15.75 9.73
N TRP A 86 -12.15 14.56 9.77
CA TRP A 86 -11.95 13.74 8.58
C TRP A 86 -13.10 12.77 8.45
N LYS A 87 -14.02 13.13 7.58
CA LYS A 87 -15.26 12.35 7.42
C LYS A 87 -15.13 11.40 6.24
N VAL A 88 -15.43 10.14 6.51
CA VAL A 88 -15.54 9.11 5.48
C VAL A 88 -16.89 8.46 5.64
N ASP A 89 -17.75 8.60 4.63
CA ASP A 89 -19.04 7.93 4.67
C ASP A 89 -18.87 6.44 4.42
N GLU A 90 -19.94 5.68 4.63
CA GLU A 90 -19.90 4.22 4.53
C GLU A 90 -19.50 3.75 3.14
N ALA A 91 -20.01 4.37 2.10
CA ALA A 91 -19.70 3.99 0.72
C ALA A 91 -18.23 4.20 0.41
N LYS A 92 -17.67 5.35 0.79
CA LYS A 92 -16.24 5.61 0.60
C LYS A 92 -15.38 4.65 1.39
N ALA A 93 -15.78 4.35 2.63
CA ALA A 93 -15.04 3.42 3.48
C ALA A 93 -14.96 2.04 2.83
N LEU A 94 -16.07 1.57 2.26
CA LEU A 94 -16.11 0.29 1.57
C LEU A 94 -15.24 0.29 0.32
N ASP A 95 -15.26 1.38 -0.45
CA ASP A 95 -14.41 1.51 -1.64
C ASP A 95 -12.93 1.48 -1.26
N ILE A 96 -12.54 2.20 -0.22
CA ILE A 96 -11.16 2.22 0.26
C ILE A 96 -10.75 0.82 0.72
N LEU A 97 -11.61 0.14 1.48
CA LEU A 97 -11.32 -1.22 1.94
C LEU A 97 -11.17 -2.19 0.76
N THR A 98 -11.94 -1.99 -0.29
CA THR A 98 -11.83 -2.80 -1.51
C THR A 98 -10.46 -2.59 -2.18
N LEU A 99 -10.01 -1.35 -2.30
CA LEU A 99 -8.70 -1.04 -2.87
C LEU A 99 -7.57 -1.64 -2.03
N ILE A 100 -7.69 -1.55 -0.71
CA ILE A 100 -6.70 -2.10 0.20
C ILE A 100 -6.69 -3.63 0.11
N SER A 101 -7.86 -4.25 0.06
CA SER A 101 -7.99 -5.70 -0.11
C SER A 101 -7.36 -6.17 -1.42
N PHE A 102 -7.62 -5.45 -2.50
CA PHE A 102 -7.01 -5.72 -3.80
C PHE A 102 -5.49 -5.65 -3.72
N SER A 103 -4.97 -4.63 -3.04
CA SER A 103 -3.53 -4.46 -2.85
C SER A 103 -2.93 -5.63 -2.07
N HIS A 104 -3.61 -6.11 -1.02
CA HIS A 104 -3.15 -7.27 -0.26
C HIS A 104 -3.06 -8.53 -1.13
N LYS A 105 -3.98 -8.70 -2.07
CA LYS A 105 -3.93 -9.84 -2.99
C LYS A 105 -2.68 -9.80 -3.86
N TYR A 106 -2.25 -8.62 -4.29
CA TYR A 106 -0.97 -8.48 -4.99
C TYR A 106 0.21 -8.79 -4.08
N LEU A 107 0.18 -8.30 -2.84
CA LEU A 107 1.25 -8.57 -1.89
C LEU A 107 1.35 -10.07 -1.56
N ASP A 108 0.25 -10.79 -1.63
CA ASP A 108 0.27 -12.25 -1.47
C ASP A 108 1.14 -12.95 -2.53
N GLN A 109 1.32 -12.31 -3.68
CA GLN A 109 2.14 -12.84 -4.77
C GLN A 109 3.58 -12.31 -4.73
N CYS A 110 3.87 -11.39 -3.81
CA CYS A 110 5.16 -10.71 -3.76
C CYS A 110 6.19 -11.52 -2.98
N HIS A 111 7.43 -11.44 -3.43
CA HIS A 111 8.57 -12.10 -2.82
C HIS A 111 9.72 -11.12 -2.68
N LYS A 112 10.58 -11.34 -1.70
CA LYS A 112 11.80 -10.54 -1.54
C LYS A 112 12.74 -10.84 -2.71
N MET A 113 13.32 -9.79 -3.28
CA MET A 113 14.26 -9.92 -4.38
C MET A 113 15.53 -10.63 -3.89
N PRO A 114 16.01 -11.69 -4.59
CA PRO A 114 17.25 -12.37 -4.23
C PRO A 114 18.43 -11.42 -4.24
N GLY A 115 19.35 -11.61 -3.31
CA GLY A 115 20.56 -10.79 -3.20
C GLY A 115 20.40 -9.53 -2.37
N LYS A 116 19.21 -9.24 -1.89
CA LYS A 116 18.98 -8.10 -0.99
C LYS A 116 19.25 -8.50 0.47
N PRO A 117 19.75 -7.54 1.28
CA PRO A 117 20.03 -7.80 2.70
C PRO A 117 18.79 -8.22 3.48
#